data_df6ff05ccfce444f4f778c3874ad2fcf
#
_entry.id   df6ff05ccfce444f4f778c3874ad2fcf
#
_cell.length_a   1.000
_cell.length_b   1.000
_cell.length_c   1.000
_cell.angle_alpha   90.00
_cell.angle_beta   90.00
_cell.angle_gamma   90.00
#
_symmetry.space_group_name_H-M   'P 1'
#
loop_
_entity.id
_entity.type
_entity.pdbx_description
1 polymer ?
#
loop_
_entity_poly.entity_id
_entity_poly.type
_entity_poly.pdbx_seq_one_letter_code
_entity_poly.pdbx_strand_id
1 'polypeptide(L)'
;INVFDMDVLFSWLGLDKSTFNLDDIDAMVKAITDIVNTIGVTRLVIDSVTSLCYKVPNEQLIRDFLFKLGKSLSTLGCTTLLIAEITSVGGTAHRSAFGVEEAIADGIVVLGDVERMGHLLRYLQVVKMRGTDHSRAKYALELTRSGVMLTPMLKWGVSD
;
A
#
# COMPACT_ATOMS: atom_id res chain seq x y z
N ILE A 1 -5.96 18.18 5.15
CA ILE A 1 -5.87 16.99 4.28
C ILE A 1 -6.30 17.41 2.89
N ASN A 2 -5.47 17.19 1.90
CA ASN A 2 -5.80 17.38 0.49
C ASN A 2 -6.14 15.99 -0.09
N VAL A 3 -7.23 15.88 -0.81
CA VAL A 3 -7.67 14.65 -1.47
C VAL A 3 -7.72 14.90 -2.97
N PHE A 4 -7.03 14.05 -3.71
CA PHE A 4 -6.96 14.12 -5.17
C PHE A 4 -7.44 12.78 -5.73
N ASP A 5 -8.39 12.83 -6.64
CA ASP A 5 -8.67 11.70 -7.51
C ASP A 5 -7.80 11.77 -8.78
N MET A 6 -7.83 10.72 -9.56
CA MET A 6 -7.02 10.66 -10.78
C MET A 6 -7.39 11.75 -11.79
N ASP A 7 -8.63 12.19 -11.80
CA ASP A 7 -9.11 13.21 -12.74
C ASP A 7 -8.57 14.59 -12.38
N VAL A 8 -8.58 14.90 -11.10
CA VAL A 8 -7.96 16.12 -10.55
C VAL A 8 -6.45 16.08 -10.80
N LEU A 9 -5.83 14.91 -10.61
CA LEU A 9 -4.40 14.71 -10.87
C LEU A 9 -4.04 15.03 -12.33
N PHE A 10 -4.76 14.45 -13.29
CA PHE A 10 -4.54 14.70 -14.72
C PHE A 10 -4.79 16.16 -15.09
N SER A 11 -5.88 16.74 -14.60
CA SER A 11 -6.21 18.14 -14.84
C SER A 11 -5.13 19.09 -14.32
N TRP A 12 -4.60 18.83 -13.14
CA TRP A 12 -3.56 19.69 -12.56
C TRP A 12 -2.23 19.61 -13.29
N LEU A 13 -1.93 18.43 -13.84
CA LEU A 13 -0.71 18.23 -14.62
C LEU A 13 -0.84 18.71 -16.06
N GLY A 14 -2.01 19.22 -16.47
CA GLY A 14 -2.28 19.59 -17.85
C GLY A 14 -2.23 18.41 -18.82
N LEU A 15 -2.44 17.20 -18.32
CA LEU A 15 -2.40 15.96 -19.08
C LEU A 15 -3.81 15.60 -19.55
N ASP A 16 -3.94 15.29 -20.83
CA ASP A 16 -5.18 14.71 -21.36
C ASP A 16 -5.19 13.20 -21.09
N LYS A 17 -6.25 12.72 -20.44
CA LYS A 17 -6.47 11.29 -20.17
C LYS A 17 -6.35 10.41 -21.41
N SER A 18 -6.71 10.94 -22.57
CA SER A 18 -6.69 10.20 -23.84
C SER A 18 -5.29 10.04 -24.40
N THR A 19 -4.36 10.92 -24.01
CA THR A 19 -2.99 10.96 -24.53
C THR A 19 -1.96 10.46 -23.51
N PHE A 20 -2.36 10.31 -22.23
CA PHE A 20 -1.47 9.81 -21.20
C PHE A 20 -1.21 8.32 -21.39
N ASN A 21 0.03 7.99 -21.76
CA ASN A 21 0.44 6.61 -21.88
C ASN A 21 0.86 6.06 -20.51
N LEU A 22 0.09 5.11 -19.99
CA LEU A 22 0.39 4.42 -18.73
C LEU A 22 1.66 3.56 -18.79
N ASP A 23 2.24 3.38 -19.99
CA ASP A 23 3.54 2.73 -20.16
C ASP A 23 4.70 3.69 -19.84
N ASP A 24 4.43 5.01 -19.80
CA ASP A 24 5.41 6.01 -19.39
C ASP A 24 5.46 6.13 -17.87
N ILE A 25 6.13 5.16 -17.24
CA ILE A 25 6.31 5.12 -15.80
C ILE A 25 7.09 6.33 -15.27
N ASP A 26 7.98 6.92 -16.06
CA ASP A 26 8.74 8.10 -15.65
C ASP A 26 7.86 9.34 -15.58
N ALA A 27 6.94 9.50 -16.53
CA ALA A 27 5.93 10.56 -16.47
C ALA A 27 4.99 10.38 -15.26
N MET A 28 4.57 9.15 -14.95
CA MET A 28 3.74 8.89 -13.77
C MET A 28 4.46 9.23 -12.47
N VAL A 29 5.70 8.78 -12.31
CA VAL A 29 6.51 9.09 -11.12
C VAL A 29 6.72 10.60 -11.00
N LYS A 30 7.09 11.26 -12.11
CA LYS A 30 7.28 12.70 -12.15
C LYS A 30 6.02 13.46 -11.74
N ALA A 31 4.88 13.08 -12.25
CA ALA A 31 3.59 13.68 -11.92
C ALA A 31 3.32 13.66 -10.41
N ILE A 32 3.46 12.49 -9.78
CA ILE A 32 3.22 12.34 -8.34
C ILE A 32 4.24 13.16 -7.53
N THR A 33 5.51 13.12 -7.92
CA THR A 33 6.57 13.84 -7.20
C THR A 33 6.46 15.36 -7.36
N ASP A 34 6.05 15.85 -8.52
CA ASP A 34 5.82 17.29 -8.74
C ASP A 34 4.70 17.82 -7.82
N ILE A 35 3.63 17.05 -7.62
CA ILE A 35 2.57 17.41 -6.68
C ILE A 35 3.08 17.44 -5.25
N VAL A 36 3.77 16.38 -4.84
CA VAL A 36 4.36 16.29 -3.49
C VAL A 36 5.24 17.52 -3.21
N ASN A 37 6.08 17.90 -4.16
CA ASN A 37 6.95 19.06 -4.05
C ASN A 37 6.16 20.38 -4.05
N THR A 38 5.22 20.55 -4.97
CA THR A 38 4.48 21.82 -5.13
C THR A 38 3.65 22.15 -3.91
N ILE A 39 3.03 21.13 -3.28
CA ILE A 39 2.21 21.32 -2.08
C ILE A 39 3.03 21.26 -0.80
N GLY A 40 4.26 20.75 -0.86
CA GLY A 40 5.09 20.53 0.34
C GLY A 40 4.57 19.37 1.21
N VAL A 41 4.14 18.27 0.57
CA VAL A 41 3.57 17.12 1.26
C VAL A 41 4.65 16.34 2.00
N THR A 42 4.44 16.11 3.29
CA THR A 42 5.33 15.28 4.13
C THR A 42 4.75 13.89 4.43
N ARG A 43 3.45 13.70 4.21
CA ARG A 43 2.74 12.43 4.37
C ARG A 43 1.79 12.22 3.22
N LEU A 44 1.99 11.14 2.47
CA LEU A 44 1.21 10.77 1.30
C LEU A 44 0.53 9.42 1.52
N VAL A 45 -0.71 9.31 1.08
CA VAL A 45 -1.42 8.02 0.97
C VAL A 45 -1.84 7.83 -0.48
N ILE A 46 -1.50 6.70 -1.07
CA ILE A 46 -1.97 6.28 -2.39
C ILE A 46 -2.90 5.08 -2.21
N ASP A 47 -4.19 5.32 -2.46
CA ASP A 47 -5.27 4.32 -2.35
C ASP A 47 -6.00 4.19 -3.69
N SER A 48 -5.69 3.17 -4.45
CA SER A 48 -4.69 2.14 -4.24
C SER A 48 -3.65 2.15 -5.37
N VAL A 49 -2.48 1.65 -5.06
CA VAL A 49 -1.44 1.42 -6.08
C VAL A 49 -1.89 0.36 -7.08
N THR A 50 -2.72 -0.59 -6.67
CA THR A 50 -3.34 -1.58 -7.55
C THR A 50 -4.17 -0.92 -8.63
N SER A 51 -4.95 0.09 -8.28
CA SER A 51 -5.75 0.87 -9.24
C SER A 51 -4.88 1.69 -10.20
N LEU A 52 -3.78 2.27 -9.71
CA LEU A 52 -2.80 2.96 -10.58
C LEU A 52 -2.18 2.03 -11.61
N CYS A 53 -1.87 0.79 -11.20
CA CYS A 53 -1.20 -0.19 -12.04
C CYS A 53 -2.15 -1.02 -12.91
N TYR A 54 -3.46 -0.85 -12.78
CA TYR A 54 -4.47 -1.71 -13.44
C TYR A 54 -4.32 -1.76 -14.97
N LYS A 55 -3.89 -0.67 -15.60
CA LYS A 55 -3.71 -0.59 -17.06
C LYS A 55 -2.26 -0.73 -17.51
N VAL A 56 -1.31 -0.92 -16.60
CA VAL A 56 0.09 -1.13 -16.95
C VAL A 56 0.25 -2.55 -17.54
N PRO A 57 0.78 -2.69 -18.77
CA PRO A 57 0.63 -3.92 -19.56
C PRO A 57 1.46 -5.10 -19.07
N ASN A 58 2.49 -4.88 -18.26
CA ASN A 58 3.31 -5.99 -17.77
C ASN A 58 3.84 -5.75 -16.34
N GLU A 59 4.07 -6.85 -15.64
CA GLU A 59 4.53 -6.83 -14.26
C GLU A 59 5.90 -6.17 -14.08
N GLN A 60 6.79 -6.24 -15.07
CA GLN A 60 8.11 -5.64 -14.95
C GLN A 60 8.01 -4.10 -14.90
N LEU A 61 7.16 -3.51 -15.72
CA LEU A 61 6.89 -2.07 -15.68
C LEU A 61 6.28 -1.64 -14.36
N ILE A 62 5.38 -2.46 -13.79
CA ILE A 62 4.81 -2.20 -12.46
C ILE A 62 5.91 -2.19 -11.40
N ARG A 63 6.82 -3.18 -11.45
CA ARG A 63 7.95 -3.27 -10.53
C ARG A 63 8.87 -2.05 -10.63
N ASP A 64 9.20 -1.66 -11.86
CA ASP A 64 10.04 -0.49 -12.12
C ASP A 64 9.38 0.81 -11.64
N PHE A 65 8.07 0.95 -11.88
CA PHE A 65 7.27 2.07 -11.38
C PHE A 65 7.31 2.16 -9.85
N LEU A 66 6.99 1.06 -9.15
CA LEU A 66 6.97 1.04 -7.69
C LEU A 66 8.34 1.33 -7.09
N PHE A 67 9.40 0.77 -7.68
CA PHE A 67 10.77 1.02 -7.25
C PHE A 67 11.17 2.49 -7.42
N LYS A 68 10.91 3.07 -8.60
CA LYS A 68 11.21 4.47 -8.89
C LYS A 68 10.39 5.41 -7.99
N LEU A 69 9.09 5.14 -7.85
CA LEU A 69 8.19 5.93 -7.01
C LEU A 69 8.65 5.93 -5.54
N GLY A 70 8.88 4.75 -4.97
CA GLY A 70 9.31 4.62 -3.59
C GLY A 70 10.64 5.34 -3.33
N LYS A 71 11.62 5.18 -4.24
CA LYS A 71 12.90 5.88 -4.15
C LYS A 71 12.74 7.40 -4.23
N SER A 72 11.95 7.89 -5.17
CA SER A 72 11.73 9.33 -5.37
C SER A 72 11.04 9.97 -4.17
N LEU A 73 9.97 9.36 -3.66
CA LEU A 73 9.25 9.86 -2.48
C LEU A 73 10.10 9.83 -1.21
N SER A 74 10.92 8.79 -1.04
CA SER A 74 11.89 8.71 0.06
C SER A 74 12.93 9.83 -0.02
N THR A 75 13.45 10.13 -1.21
CA THR A 75 14.41 11.23 -1.42
C THR A 75 13.80 12.59 -1.10
N LEU A 76 12.50 12.77 -1.33
CA LEU A 76 11.76 13.98 -0.95
C LEU A 76 11.45 14.07 0.55
N GLY A 77 11.82 13.07 1.35
CA GLY A 77 11.50 13.02 2.77
C GLY A 77 10.01 12.81 3.06
N CYS A 78 9.25 12.32 2.09
CA CYS A 78 7.82 12.07 2.23
C CYS A 78 7.58 10.67 2.82
N THR A 79 6.89 10.61 3.97
CA THR A 79 6.40 9.35 4.52
C THR A 79 5.19 8.90 3.71
N THR A 80 5.29 7.74 3.07
CA THR A 80 4.27 7.28 2.11
C THR A 80 3.63 5.98 2.55
N LEU A 81 2.29 5.91 2.53
CA LEU A 81 1.51 4.70 2.62
C LEU A 81 1.02 4.31 1.22
N LEU A 82 1.44 3.15 0.74
CA LEU A 82 0.95 2.56 -0.49
C LEU A 82 -0.03 1.45 -0.12
N ILE A 83 -1.29 1.61 -0.51
CA ILE A 83 -2.32 0.59 -0.30
C ILE A 83 -2.36 -0.29 -1.54
N ALA A 84 -2.18 -1.59 -1.33
CA ALA A 84 -2.25 -2.60 -2.38
C ALA A 84 -3.25 -3.68 -1.99
N GLU A 85 -4.08 -4.08 -2.95
CA GLU A 85 -5.03 -5.17 -2.77
C GLU A 85 -4.30 -6.49 -3.02
N ILE A 86 -4.35 -7.39 -2.03
CA ILE A 86 -3.78 -8.73 -2.15
C ILE A 86 -4.90 -9.74 -2.28
N THR A 87 -4.75 -10.65 -3.25
CA THR A 87 -5.69 -11.77 -3.43
C THR A 87 -5.15 -13.01 -2.74
N SER A 88 -6.00 -13.73 -2.01
CA SER A 88 -5.65 -15.05 -1.50
C SER A 88 -6.00 -16.10 -2.55
N VAL A 89 -5.00 -16.85 -3.02
CA VAL A 89 -5.19 -17.98 -3.93
C VAL A 89 -4.91 -19.26 -3.15
N GLY A 90 -5.88 -20.18 -3.11
CA GLY A 90 -5.69 -21.50 -2.51
C GLY A 90 -5.48 -21.49 -0.99
N GLY A 91 -6.01 -20.50 -0.26
CA GLY A 91 -5.90 -20.43 1.20
C GLY A 91 -4.56 -19.90 1.72
N THR A 92 -3.61 -19.61 0.84
CA THR A 92 -2.34 -18.98 1.21
C THR A 92 -2.44 -17.49 0.87
N ALA A 93 -2.44 -16.64 1.89
CA ALA A 93 -2.42 -15.19 1.68
C ALA A 93 -1.07 -14.79 1.05
N HIS A 94 -1.11 -14.27 -0.17
CA HIS A 94 0.04 -13.57 -0.72
C HIS A 94 0.30 -12.33 0.14
N ARG A 95 1.58 -12.02 0.39
CA ARG A 95 1.98 -10.83 1.18
C ARG A 95 2.26 -9.63 0.30
N SER A 96 2.16 -9.80 -0.99
CA SER A 96 2.54 -8.81 -1.99
C SER A 96 1.58 -8.93 -3.18
N ALA A 97 1.14 -7.80 -3.73
CA ALA A 97 0.31 -7.76 -4.93
C ALA A 97 1.16 -7.94 -6.20
N PHE A 98 2.38 -7.39 -6.21
CA PHE A 98 3.26 -7.32 -7.38
C PHE A 98 4.61 -8.01 -7.18
N GLY A 99 4.87 -8.58 -6.00
CA GLY A 99 6.09 -9.33 -5.69
C GLY A 99 7.33 -8.47 -5.40
N VAL A 100 7.21 -7.14 -5.33
CA VAL A 100 8.33 -6.22 -5.10
C VAL A 100 8.18 -5.39 -3.84
N GLU A 101 6.98 -5.24 -3.30
CA GLU A 101 6.68 -4.39 -2.15
C GLU A 101 7.53 -4.80 -0.94
N GLU A 102 7.77 -6.11 -0.77
CA GLU A 102 8.63 -6.60 0.30
C GLU A 102 10.08 -6.11 0.19
N ALA A 103 10.57 -5.87 -1.02
CA ALA A 103 11.92 -5.41 -1.25
C ALA A 103 12.07 -3.90 -1.01
N ILE A 104 11.11 -3.11 -1.44
CA ILE A 104 11.18 -1.64 -1.44
C ILE A 104 10.63 -1.01 -0.16
N ALA A 105 9.56 -1.56 0.43
CA ALA A 105 8.92 -0.97 1.60
C ALA A 105 9.78 -1.08 2.86
N ASP A 106 9.81 -0.02 3.66
CA ASP A 106 10.44 -0.01 4.98
C ASP A 106 9.58 -0.73 6.02
N GLY A 107 8.28 -0.66 5.87
CA GLY A 107 7.30 -1.37 6.69
C GLY A 107 6.22 -2.04 5.86
N ILE A 108 5.71 -3.19 6.32
CA ILE A 108 4.60 -3.90 5.72
C ILE A 108 3.60 -4.24 6.79
N VAL A 109 2.39 -3.72 6.61
CA VAL A 109 1.23 -4.00 7.45
C VAL A 109 0.20 -4.74 6.61
N VAL A 110 -0.22 -5.90 7.07
CA VAL A 110 -1.23 -6.71 6.41
C VAL A 110 -2.55 -6.58 7.17
N LEU A 111 -3.60 -6.25 6.44
CA LEU A 111 -4.98 -6.37 6.88
C LEU A 111 -5.61 -7.58 6.18
N GLY A 112 -6.36 -8.37 6.90
CA GLY A 112 -6.98 -9.57 6.33
C GLY A 112 -8.04 -10.15 7.24
N ASP A 113 -8.60 -11.26 6.81
CA ASP A 113 -9.60 -12.02 7.55
C ASP A 113 -9.05 -13.39 7.95
N VAL A 114 -9.49 -13.88 9.10
CA VAL A 114 -9.18 -15.22 9.59
C VAL A 114 -10.43 -15.85 10.18
N GLU A 115 -10.73 -17.07 9.77
CA GLU A 115 -11.82 -17.82 10.36
C GLU A 115 -11.37 -18.42 11.70
N ARG A 116 -12.20 -18.24 12.74
CA ARG A 116 -11.99 -18.80 14.07
C ARG A 116 -13.32 -19.19 14.69
N MET A 117 -13.44 -20.46 15.06
CA MET A 117 -14.66 -20.99 15.73
C MET A 117 -15.95 -20.63 14.96
N GLY A 118 -15.92 -20.68 13.62
CA GLY A 118 -17.06 -20.30 12.76
C GLY A 118 -17.31 -18.80 12.63
N HIS A 119 -16.42 -17.96 13.15
CA HIS A 119 -16.49 -16.50 13.00
C HIS A 119 -15.36 -16.00 12.10
N LEU A 120 -15.71 -15.13 11.17
CA LEU A 120 -14.73 -14.40 10.34
C LEU A 120 -14.28 -13.14 11.09
N LEU A 121 -13.02 -13.13 11.49
CA LEU A 121 -12.42 -12.04 12.25
C LEU A 121 -11.44 -11.26 11.36
N ARG A 122 -11.54 -9.94 11.36
CA ARG A 122 -10.52 -9.09 10.76
C ARG A 122 -9.27 -9.08 11.61
N TYR A 123 -8.11 -9.03 10.95
CA TYR A 123 -6.85 -8.87 11.68
C TYR A 123 -5.94 -7.84 11.03
N LEU A 124 -5.07 -7.30 11.86
CA LEU A 124 -3.89 -6.52 11.47
C LEU A 124 -2.64 -7.26 11.90
N GLN A 125 -1.62 -7.28 11.05
CA GLN A 125 -0.31 -7.83 11.37
C GLN A 125 0.79 -6.96 10.79
N VAL A 126 1.79 -6.59 11.59
CA VAL A 126 3.04 -5.99 11.10
C VAL A 126 3.96 -7.14 10.70
N VAL A 127 4.25 -7.25 9.41
CA VAL A 127 5.08 -8.33 8.85
C VAL A 127 6.54 -7.92 8.79
N LYS A 128 6.78 -6.64 8.50
CA LYS A 128 8.11 -6.06 8.34
C LYS A 128 8.14 -4.65 8.91
N MET A 129 9.25 -4.28 9.54
CA MET A 129 9.57 -2.92 9.90
C MET A 129 11.08 -2.79 9.97
N ARG A 130 11.67 -1.97 9.08
CA ARG A 130 13.12 -1.74 9.06
C ARG A 130 13.53 -0.82 10.20
N GLY A 131 14.69 -1.08 10.78
CA GLY A 131 15.30 -0.22 11.77
C GLY A 131 14.63 -0.18 13.15
N THR A 132 13.60 -1.01 13.38
CA THR A 132 12.93 -1.09 14.69
C THR A 132 12.44 -2.50 14.98
N ASP A 133 12.38 -2.84 16.25
CA ASP A 133 11.72 -4.05 16.72
C ASP A 133 10.20 -3.89 16.66
N HIS A 134 9.49 -4.98 16.40
CA HIS A 134 8.03 -4.98 16.29
C HIS A 134 7.43 -6.35 16.61
N SER A 135 6.22 -6.35 17.14
CA SER A 135 5.45 -7.55 17.31
C SER A 135 4.96 -8.09 15.96
N ARG A 136 5.21 -9.37 15.70
CA ARG A 136 4.70 -10.08 14.52
C ARG A 136 3.39 -10.82 14.79
N ALA A 137 2.80 -10.61 15.96
CA ALA A 137 1.51 -11.20 16.30
C ALA A 137 0.39 -10.62 15.44
N LYS A 138 -0.67 -11.41 15.23
CA LYS A 138 -1.92 -10.90 14.67
C LYS A 138 -2.72 -10.23 15.78
N TYR A 139 -3.33 -9.10 15.45
CA TYR A 139 -4.25 -8.36 16.30
C TYR A 139 -5.63 -8.40 15.66
N ALA A 140 -6.65 -8.79 16.41
CA ALA A 140 -8.04 -8.64 15.98
C ALA A 140 -8.33 -7.14 15.78
N LEU A 141 -8.94 -6.80 14.65
CA LEU A 141 -9.29 -5.45 14.29
C LEU A 141 -10.80 -5.29 14.31
N GLU A 142 -11.29 -4.41 15.17
CA GLU A 142 -12.70 -4.09 15.31
C GLU A 142 -12.97 -2.64 14.96
N LEU A 143 -13.99 -2.41 14.16
CA LEU A 143 -14.49 -1.07 13.84
C LEU A 143 -15.58 -0.72 14.83
N THR A 144 -15.34 0.26 15.67
CA THR A 144 -16.27 0.72 16.69
C THR A 144 -16.76 2.14 16.39
N ARG A 145 -17.77 2.61 17.13
CA ARG A 145 -18.24 3.99 17.00
C ARG A 145 -17.18 5.04 17.41
N SER A 146 -16.20 4.64 18.22
CA SER A 146 -15.10 5.50 18.67
C SER A 146 -13.82 5.36 17.82
N GLY A 147 -13.83 4.50 16.80
CA GLY A 147 -12.69 4.28 15.90
C GLY A 147 -12.29 2.81 15.79
N VAL A 148 -11.03 2.59 15.47
CA VAL A 148 -10.46 1.25 15.33
C VAL A 148 -9.90 0.77 16.66
N MET A 149 -10.29 -0.45 17.06
CA MET A 149 -9.74 -1.13 18.23
C MET A 149 -8.89 -2.33 17.79
N LEU A 150 -7.73 -2.49 18.39
CA LEU A 150 -6.82 -3.61 18.16
C LEU A 150 -6.67 -4.41 19.46
N THR A 151 -6.95 -5.71 19.38
CA THR A 151 -6.80 -6.64 20.51
C THR A 151 -5.83 -7.75 20.12
N PRO A 152 -4.81 -8.08 20.93
CA PRO A 152 -3.92 -9.19 20.62
C PRO A 152 -4.68 -10.50 20.47
N MET A 153 -4.46 -11.21 19.37
CA MET A 153 -4.97 -12.56 19.22
C MET A 153 -4.09 -13.50 20.04
N LEU A 154 -4.65 -14.12 21.06
CA LEU A 154 -3.94 -15.08 21.89
C LEU A 154 -3.37 -16.21 21.02
N LYS A 155 -2.08 -16.49 21.20
CA LYS A 155 -1.49 -17.73 20.70
C LYS A 155 -2.20 -18.88 21.42
N TRP A 156 -2.88 -19.73 20.68
CA TRP A 156 -3.29 -21.01 21.24
C TRP A 156 -2.01 -21.77 21.56
N GLY A 157 -1.89 -22.18 22.82
CA GLY A 157 -0.80 -23.06 23.22
C GLY A 157 -0.85 -24.31 22.34
N VAL A 158 0.25 -24.61 21.67
CA VAL A 158 0.55 -25.97 21.29
C VAL A 158 0.72 -26.65 22.64
N SER A 159 -0.24 -27.47 23.04
CA SER A 159 -0.04 -28.42 24.15
C SER A 159 1.03 -29.37 23.59
N ASP A 160 2.18 -29.37 24.24
CA ASP A 160 3.23 -30.38 24.05
C ASP A 160 2.68 -31.77 24.38
#